data_1fccc24dcce825b67217724d43d82542
#
_entry.id   1fccc24dcce825b67217724d43d82542
#
_cell.length_a   1.000
_cell.length_b   1.000
_cell.length_c   1.000
_cell.angle_alpha   90.00
_cell.angle_beta   90.00
_cell.angle_gamma   90.00
#
_symmetry.space_group_name_H-M   'P 1'
#
loop_
_entity.id
_entity.type
_entity.pdbx_description
1 polymer ?
#
loop_
_entity_poly.entity_id
_entity_poly.type
_entity_poly.pdbx_seq_one_letter_code
_entity_poly.pdbx_strand_id
1 'polypeptide(L)'
;MSNTLQSIVDARGPIRKIGVVGMGYVGIPAAVLFADAPEFESVLGFQRASASSGYKIEMLNRGESPLKGEEPGLEELLGKVVNAGKFRCTSDFSEIAGCDAVTLAIQTPFLDPKDLIPDFSALNEGLRAV
;
A
#
# COMPACT_ATOMS: atom_id res chain seq x y z
N MET A 1 22.77 5.60 -22.87
CA MET A 1 21.52 5.11 -22.25
C MET A 1 21.68 4.85 -20.76
N SER A 2 22.65 4.03 -20.32
CA SER A 2 22.89 3.80 -18.89
C SER A 2 23.20 5.09 -18.09
N ASN A 3 23.97 6.01 -18.68
CA ASN A 3 24.32 7.27 -18.03
C ASN A 3 23.11 8.18 -17.77
N THR A 4 22.10 8.14 -18.65
CA THR A 4 20.87 8.94 -18.48
C THR A 4 20.01 8.41 -17.34
N LEU A 5 19.84 7.09 -17.27
CA LEU A 5 19.08 6.45 -16.18
C LEU A 5 19.79 6.66 -14.84
N GLN A 6 21.10 6.49 -14.81
CA GLN A 6 21.87 6.71 -13.59
C GLN A 6 21.76 8.17 -13.13
N SER A 7 21.83 9.13 -14.04
CA SER A 7 21.67 10.56 -13.73
C SER A 7 20.28 10.84 -13.11
N ILE A 8 19.24 10.22 -13.63
CA ILE A 8 17.90 10.37 -13.10
C ILE A 8 17.81 9.79 -11.69
N VAL A 9 18.36 8.61 -11.47
CA VAL A 9 18.37 7.95 -10.16
C VAL A 9 19.17 8.80 -9.15
N ASP A 10 20.33 9.29 -9.53
CA ASP A 10 21.19 10.09 -8.67
C ASP A 10 20.53 11.45 -8.31
N ALA A 11 19.89 12.09 -9.29
CA ALA A 11 19.19 13.36 -9.07
C ALA A 11 17.96 13.19 -8.19
N ARG A 12 17.27 12.06 -8.28
CA ARG A 12 16.10 11.76 -7.49
C ARG A 12 16.45 11.47 -6.03
N GLY A 13 17.59 10.86 -5.80
CA GLY A 13 18.01 10.38 -4.49
C GLY A 13 17.35 9.07 -4.07
N PRO A 14 17.60 8.61 -2.84
CA PRO A 14 17.09 7.33 -2.35
C PRO A 14 15.57 7.37 -2.13
N ILE A 15 14.92 6.21 -2.36
CA ILE A 15 13.52 6.02 -2.00
C ILE A 15 13.47 5.72 -0.51
N ARG A 16 12.81 6.57 0.27
CA ARG A 16 12.69 6.45 1.71
C ARG A 16 11.26 6.25 2.19
N LYS A 17 10.29 6.87 1.50
CA LYS A 17 8.86 6.84 1.85
C LYS A 17 8.07 6.17 0.75
N ILE A 18 7.38 5.10 1.11
CA ILE A 18 6.59 4.30 0.16
C ILE A 18 5.11 4.45 0.49
N GLY A 19 4.30 4.69 -0.54
CA GLY A 19 2.86 4.57 -0.48
C GLY A 19 2.39 3.25 -1.06
N VAL A 20 1.44 2.59 -0.40
CA VAL A 20 0.79 1.38 -0.91
C VAL A 20 -0.70 1.65 -1.00
N VAL A 21 -1.23 1.71 -2.21
CA VAL A 21 -2.65 1.97 -2.45
C VAL A 21 -3.39 0.64 -2.55
N GLY A 22 -4.37 0.45 -1.68
CA GLY A 22 -5.14 -0.77 -1.57
C GLY A 22 -4.65 -1.68 -0.44
N MET A 23 -5.47 -1.80 0.60
CA MET A 23 -5.17 -2.60 1.79
C MET A 23 -5.96 -3.90 1.78
N GLY A 24 -5.53 -4.81 0.94
CA GLY A 24 -6.07 -6.16 0.81
C GLY A 24 -5.02 -7.23 1.01
N TYR A 25 -5.26 -8.41 0.46
CA TYR A 25 -4.37 -9.59 0.61
C TYR A 25 -2.97 -9.40 0.03
N VAL A 26 -2.80 -8.48 -0.89
CA VAL A 26 -1.49 -8.14 -1.47
C VAL A 26 -0.93 -6.87 -0.83
N GLY A 27 -1.75 -5.85 -0.69
CA GLY A 27 -1.31 -4.53 -0.22
C GLY A 27 -0.82 -4.55 1.22
N ILE A 28 -1.53 -5.22 2.14
CA ILE A 28 -1.15 -5.27 3.55
C ILE A 28 0.19 -5.99 3.75
N PRO A 29 0.38 -7.22 3.26
CA PRO A 29 1.69 -7.88 3.40
C PRO A 29 2.83 -7.08 2.76
N ALA A 30 2.61 -6.50 1.59
CA ALA A 30 3.61 -5.66 0.92
C ALA A 30 3.99 -4.46 1.77
N ALA A 31 2.99 -3.73 2.30
CA ALA A 31 3.23 -2.55 3.12
C ALA A 31 4.00 -2.89 4.40
N VAL A 32 3.65 -3.98 5.05
CA VAL A 32 4.30 -4.44 6.29
C VAL A 32 5.76 -4.85 6.02
N LEU A 33 6.02 -5.57 4.94
CA LEU A 33 7.38 -5.97 4.56
C LEU A 33 8.24 -4.76 4.17
N PHE A 34 7.70 -3.80 3.44
CA PHE A 34 8.42 -2.55 3.16
C PHE A 34 8.74 -1.80 4.45
N ALA A 35 7.78 -1.73 5.37
CA ALA A 35 7.98 -1.01 6.64
C ALA A 35 9.03 -1.69 7.52
N ASP A 36 9.12 -3.01 7.48
CA ASP A 36 10.14 -3.77 8.24
C ASP A 36 11.53 -3.64 7.63
N ALA A 37 11.64 -3.31 6.36
CA ALA A 37 12.91 -3.14 5.69
C ALA A 37 13.65 -1.89 6.20
N PRO A 38 14.92 -2.01 6.61
CA PRO A 38 15.65 -0.88 7.18
C PRO A 38 15.96 0.24 6.19
N GLU A 39 15.90 -0.05 4.89
CA GLU A 39 16.16 0.92 3.82
C GLU A 39 15.07 2.00 3.73
N PHE A 40 13.85 1.71 4.19
CA PHE A 40 12.73 2.64 4.09
C PHE A 40 12.45 3.28 5.44
N GLU A 41 12.25 4.59 5.40
CA GLU A 41 11.96 5.38 6.59
C GLU A 41 10.55 5.14 7.09
N SER A 42 9.57 5.15 6.18
CA SER A 42 8.17 4.94 6.51
C SER A 42 7.37 4.45 5.31
N VAL A 43 6.25 3.79 5.64
CA VAL A 43 5.27 3.31 4.67
C VAL A 43 3.89 3.84 5.04
N LEU A 44 3.19 4.33 4.06
CA LEU A 44 1.83 4.84 4.21
C LEU A 44 0.87 3.98 3.37
N GLY A 45 -0.06 3.31 4.04
CA GLY A 45 -1.13 2.56 3.40
C GLY A 45 -2.30 3.48 3.08
N PHE A 46 -2.85 3.38 1.88
CA PHE A 46 -4.01 4.15 1.45
C PHE A 46 -5.20 3.24 1.25
N GLN A 47 -6.29 3.53 1.94
CA GLN A 47 -7.54 2.79 1.87
C GLN A 47 -8.70 3.76 1.83
N ARG A 48 -9.66 3.54 0.95
CA ARG A 48 -10.86 4.37 0.89
C ARG A 48 -11.69 4.21 2.16
N ALA A 49 -12.20 5.32 2.69
CA ALA A 49 -13.08 5.34 3.86
C ALA A 49 -14.52 5.02 3.43
N SER A 50 -14.76 3.81 2.94
CA SER A 50 -16.10 3.37 2.57
C SER A 50 -16.79 2.63 3.72
N ALA A 51 -18.11 2.51 3.65
CA ALA A 51 -18.88 1.77 4.66
C ALA A 51 -18.47 0.29 4.75
N SER A 52 -18.00 -0.28 3.63
CA SER A 52 -17.62 -1.70 3.56
C SER A 52 -16.14 -1.98 3.88
N SER A 53 -15.26 -0.99 3.80
CA SER A 53 -13.82 -1.21 3.92
C SER A 53 -13.08 -0.19 4.79
N GLY A 54 -13.75 0.88 5.23
CA GLY A 54 -13.12 1.92 6.05
C GLY A 54 -12.65 1.42 7.41
N TYR A 55 -13.27 0.38 7.97
CA TYR A 55 -12.86 -0.22 9.24
C TYR A 55 -11.40 -0.71 9.24
N LYS A 56 -10.87 -1.04 8.06
CA LYS A 56 -9.49 -1.51 7.91
C LYS A 56 -8.48 -0.46 8.37
N ILE A 57 -8.78 0.82 8.15
CA ILE A 57 -7.89 1.92 8.51
C ILE A 57 -7.61 1.91 10.02
N GLU A 58 -8.67 1.82 10.81
CA GLU A 58 -8.54 1.80 12.26
C GLU A 58 -7.83 0.55 12.77
N MET A 59 -8.18 -0.62 12.22
CA MET A 59 -7.54 -1.87 12.61
C MET A 59 -6.04 -1.83 12.32
N LEU A 60 -5.66 -1.44 11.12
CA LEU A 60 -4.25 -1.36 10.72
C LEU A 60 -3.47 -0.39 11.60
N ASN A 61 -4.05 0.76 11.94
CA ASN A 61 -3.38 1.75 12.79
C ASN A 61 -3.24 1.29 14.25
N ARG A 62 -4.02 0.31 14.69
CA ARG A 62 -3.85 -0.34 15.98
C ARG A 62 -2.89 -1.54 15.93
N GLY A 63 -2.36 -1.88 14.76
CA GLY A 63 -1.51 -3.06 14.59
C GLY A 63 -2.30 -4.36 14.49
N GLU A 64 -3.57 -4.29 14.17
CA GLU A 64 -4.45 -5.44 13.99
C GLU A 64 -4.70 -5.71 12.50
N SER A 65 -4.48 -6.95 12.07
CA SER A 65 -4.72 -7.32 10.67
C SER A 65 -6.21 -7.54 10.40
N PRO A 66 -6.78 -6.89 9.39
CA PRO A 66 -8.15 -7.18 8.96
C PRO A 66 -8.25 -8.47 8.14
N LEU A 67 -7.12 -9.05 7.74
CA LEU A 67 -7.06 -10.33 7.05
C LEU A 67 -7.23 -11.46 8.05
N LYS A 68 -8.18 -12.35 7.78
CA LYS A 68 -8.48 -13.43 8.70
C LYS A 68 -7.62 -14.66 8.40
N GLY A 69 -6.71 -14.97 9.33
CA GLY A 69 -6.38 -16.33 9.71
C GLY A 69 -5.26 -17.03 8.96
N GLU A 70 -4.63 -16.51 7.93
CA GLU A 70 -3.80 -17.39 7.12
C GLU A 70 -2.39 -16.92 6.77
N GLU A 71 -2.00 -15.77 7.29
CA GLU A 71 -0.63 -15.28 7.07
C GLU A 71 0.16 -15.36 8.38
N PRO A 72 0.87 -16.48 8.63
CA PRO A 72 1.66 -16.64 9.86
C PRO A 72 2.66 -15.50 10.05
N GLY A 73 2.65 -14.87 11.21
CA GLY A 73 3.56 -13.79 11.55
C GLY A 73 3.20 -12.42 11.03
N LEU A 74 2.18 -12.28 10.18
CA LEU A 74 1.79 -10.98 9.63
C LEU A 74 1.33 -10.02 10.73
N GLU A 75 0.46 -10.45 11.61
CA GLU A 75 -0.07 -9.58 12.67
C GLU A 75 1.01 -9.15 13.66
N GLU A 76 1.92 -10.02 14.02
CA GLU A 76 3.07 -9.69 14.87
C GLU A 76 3.95 -8.63 14.20
N LEU A 77 4.26 -8.82 12.94
CA LEU A 77 5.09 -7.89 12.18
C LEU A 77 4.37 -6.53 11.98
N LEU A 78 3.07 -6.55 11.72
CA LEU A 78 2.25 -5.35 11.62
C LEU A 78 2.30 -4.56 12.95
N GLY A 79 2.10 -5.23 14.08
CA GLY A 79 2.22 -4.61 15.39
C GLY A 79 3.59 -3.98 15.62
N LYS A 80 4.65 -4.68 15.23
CA LYS A 80 6.03 -4.19 15.33
C LYS A 80 6.24 -2.90 14.56
N VAL A 81 5.83 -2.85 13.28
CA VAL A 81 6.07 -1.67 12.42
C VAL A 81 5.16 -0.50 12.78
N VAL A 82 3.95 -0.76 13.26
CA VAL A 82 3.05 0.28 13.77
C VAL A 82 3.63 0.90 15.05
N ASN A 83 4.07 0.08 16.00
CA ASN A 83 4.67 0.56 17.24
C ASN A 83 5.98 1.32 17.02
N ALA A 84 6.73 0.95 15.98
CA ALA A 84 7.95 1.66 15.60
C ALA A 84 7.68 2.98 14.87
N GLY A 85 6.44 3.30 14.56
CA GLY A 85 6.06 4.49 13.80
C GLY A 85 6.44 4.43 12.32
N LYS A 86 6.72 3.23 11.79
CA LYS A 86 7.13 3.03 10.40
C LYS A 86 5.98 2.78 9.44
N PHE A 87 4.81 2.45 9.95
CA PHE A 87 3.61 2.21 9.14
C PHE A 87 2.39 2.87 9.75
N ARG A 88 1.58 3.48 8.91
CA ARG A 88 0.20 3.87 9.22
C ARG A 88 -0.66 3.81 7.97
N CYS A 89 -1.97 3.77 8.16
CA CYS A 89 -2.96 3.76 7.10
C CYS A 89 -3.81 5.03 7.14
N THR A 90 -4.15 5.56 5.99
CA THR A 90 -4.99 6.77 5.86
C THR A 90 -5.96 6.64 4.70
N SER A 91 -7.03 7.42 4.76
CA SER A 91 -7.93 7.66 3.63
C SER A 91 -7.65 8.98 2.91
N ASP A 92 -6.71 9.77 3.42
CA ASP A 92 -6.33 11.03 2.81
C ASP A 92 -5.31 10.81 1.70
N PHE A 93 -5.80 10.70 0.47
CA PHE A 93 -4.96 10.45 -0.71
C PHE A 93 -4.06 11.64 -1.08
N SER A 94 -4.28 12.82 -0.51
CA SER A 94 -3.36 13.95 -0.72
C SER A 94 -1.97 13.69 -0.12
N GLU A 95 -1.86 12.79 0.84
CA GLU A 95 -0.57 12.41 1.44
C GLU A 95 0.33 11.62 0.50
N ILE A 96 -0.19 11.16 -0.65
CA ILE A 96 0.62 10.54 -1.72
C ILE A 96 1.75 11.48 -2.17
N ALA A 97 1.51 12.78 -2.15
CA ALA A 97 2.53 13.77 -2.54
C ALA A 97 3.81 13.69 -1.70
N GLY A 98 3.74 13.18 -0.49
CA GLY A 98 4.90 12.98 0.37
C GLY A 98 5.63 11.65 0.17
N CYS A 99 5.15 10.77 -0.70
CA CYS A 99 5.76 9.48 -0.98
C CYS A 99 6.80 9.58 -2.11
N ASP A 100 7.90 8.86 -1.97
CA ASP A 100 8.94 8.79 -3.02
C ASP A 100 8.58 7.78 -4.10
N ALA A 101 7.86 6.74 -3.73
CA ALA A 101 7.34 5.72 -4.64
C ALA A 101 5.97 5.25 -4.16
N VAL A 102 5.12 4.89 -5.10
CA VAL A 102 3.77 4.41 -4.81
C VAL A 102 3.55 3.10 -5.56
N THR A 103 3.05 2.09 -4.84
CA THR A 103 2.61 0.83 -5.43
C THR A 103 1.09 0.75 -5.40
N LEU A 104 0.50 0.17 -6.44
CA LEU A 104 -0.93 -0.04 -6.53
C LEU A 104 -1.24 -1.52 -6.36
N ALA A 105 -2.01 -1.85 -5.33
CA ALA A 105 -2.45 -3.21 -5.02
C ALA A 105 -3.98 -3.26 -5.00
N ILE A 106 -4.59 -2.85 -6.10
CA ILE A 106 -6.03 -2.71 -6.25
C ILE A 106 -6.59 -3.93 -6.97
N GLN A 107 -7.71 -4.43 -6.50
CA GLN A 107 -8.37 -5.58 -7.11
C GLN A 107 -8.89 -5.25 -8.52
N THR A 108 -8.73 -6.22 -9.41
CA THR A 108 -9.28 -6.17 -10.77
C THR A 108 -10.16 -7.40 -10.99
N PRO A 109 -11.38 -7.43 -10.39
CA PRO A 109 -12.29 -8.57 -10.54
C PRO A 109 -12.80 -8.69 -11.98
N PHE A 110 -13.45 -9.78 -12.29
CA PHE A 110 -14.12 -9.94 -13.57
C PHE A 110 -15.49 -9.23 -13.55
N LEU A 111 -15.82 -8.54 -14.64
CA LEU A 111 -17.16 -8.02 -14.89
C LEU A 111 -18.17 -9.17 -15.02
N ASP A 112 -17.76 -10.21 -15.76
CA ASP A 112 -18.50 -11.46 -15.90
C ASP A 112 -17.51 -12.62 -15.83
N PRO A 113 -17.62 -13.49 -14.80
CA PRO A 113 -16.74 -14.65 -14.69
C PRO A 113 -16.81 -15.61 -15.88
N LYS A 114 -17.92 -15.63 -16.60
CA LYS A 114 -18.07 -16.50 -17.78
C LYS A 114 -17.30 -16.01 -18.98
N ASP A 115 -17.24 -14.69 -19.16
CA ASP A 115 -16.56 -14.08 -20.30
C ASP A 115 -15.11 -13.70 -19.98
N LEU A 116 -14.68 -13.84 -18.73
CA LEU A 116 -13.34 -13.52 -18.26
C LEU A 116 -12.89 -12.08 -18.63
N ILE A 117 -13.85 -11.15 -18.63
CA ILE A 117 -13.59 -9.73 -18.90
C ILE A 117 -13.21 -9.03 -17.61
N PRO A 118 -11.98 -8.47 -17.48
CA PRO A 118 -11.57 -7.77 -16.27
C PRO A 118 -12.34 -6.46 -16.06
N ASP A 119 -12.63 -6.16 -14.80
CA ASP A 119 -13.16 -4.86 -14.39
C ASP A 119 -12.00 -3.99 -13.88
N PHE A 120 -11.63 -2.98 -14.65
CA PHE A 120 -10.56 -2.06 -14.31
C PHE A 120 -11.05 -0.76 -13.64
N SER A 121 -12.34 -0.67 -13.29
CA SER A 121 -12.90 0.57 -12.74
C SER A 121 -12.22 1.01 -11.45
N ALA A 122 -12.01 0.11 -10.50
CA ALA A 122 -11.32 0.40 -9.26
C ALA A 122 -9.86 0.79 -9.47
N LEU A 123 -9.17 0.11 -10.38
CA LEU A 123 -7.79 0.44 -10.74
C LEU A 123 -7.70 1.83 -11.38
N ASN A 124 -8.60 2.15 -12.29
CA ASN A 124 -8.65 3.46 -12.94
C ASN A 124 -8.92 4.59 -11.94
N GLU A 125 -9.81 4.38 -10.97
CA GLU A 125 -10.04 5.31 -9.88
C GLU A 125 -8.78 5.52 -9.05
N GLY A 126 -8.10 4.43 -8.69
CA GLY A 126 -6.84 4.49 -7.94
C GLY A 126 -5.76 5.25 -8.68
N LEU A 127 -5.63 5.02 -9.98
CA LEU A 127 -4.66 5.74 -10.82
C LEU A 127 -4.97 7.24 -10.90
N ARG A 128 -6.23 7.62 -10.92
CA ARG A 128 -6.62 9.05 -10.92
C ARG A 128 -6.37 9.72 -9.57
N ALA A 129 -6.42 8.97 -8.48
CA ALA A 129 -6.16 9.49 -7.13
C ALA A 129 -4.66 9.70 -6.86
N VAL A 130 -3.82 9.07 -7.64
CA VAL A 130 -2.34 9.19 -7.58
C VAL A 130 -1.86 10.25 -8.57
#